data_d09e75ce539f8fc67bf80cf07c7378e5
#
_entry.id   d09e75ce539f8fc67bf80cf07c7378e5
#
_cell.length_a   1.000
_cell.length_b   1.000
_cell.length_c   1.000
_cell.angle_alpha   90.00
_cell.angle_beta   90.00
_cell.angle_gamma   90.00
#
_symmetry.space_group_name_H-M   'P 1'
#
loop_
_entity.id
_entity.type
_entity.pdbx_description
1 polymer ?
#
loop_
_entity_poly.entity_id
_entity_poly.type
_entity_poly.pdbx_seq_one_letter_code
_entity_poly.pdbx_strand_id
1 'polypeptide(L)'
;MEVFNGFSLAGKTVLVSGASSGIGAHLARAAGRAGARVVLGARRVERLQAVAEEIRQAGGSALVVALDVTDRDSVEAAFDTAEATFGTVDVVLNNAGIGNGQRALEVSEEDWRGMLATNLDGVWRVGQCAARRLVKAGRPGSIINIASILGLRVGTGYSHYCAAKAGVVQLTKSLALELARYQIRVNAIAPGYFKTEMNDGFFDSDKGQAYINDMVPMRRLGNLQELQGPFLLLASEAGAFMTGAVLAVDGGHLVSSL
;
A
#
# COMPACT_ATOMS: atom_id res chain seq x y z
N MET A 1 11.80 18.45 -27.36
CA MET A 1 10.72 18.37 -26.34
C MET A 1 11.26 17.42 -25.28
N GLU A 2 11.57 17.93 -24.10
CA GLU A 2 12.08 17.13 -22.99
C GLU A 2 10.96 16.19 -22.52
N VAL A 3 11.20 14.88 -22.54
CA VAL A 3 10.23 13.91 -22.03
C VAL A 3 10.18 14.07 -20.51
N PHE A 4 8.99 14.36 -19.96
CA PHE A 4 8.80 14.47 -18.52
C PHE A 4 9.19 13.17 -17.81
N ASN A 5 10.32 13.20 -17.11
CA ASN A 5 10.90 12.04 -16.42
C ASN A 5 10.53 11.96 -14.92
N GLY A 6 9.49 12.69 -14.53
CA GLY A 6 9.09 12.87 -13.14
C GLY A 6 8.65 11.61 -12.40
N PHE A 7 8.32 10.52 -13.12
CA PHE A 7 7.90 9.23 -12.54
C PHE A 7 9.06 8.27 -12.23
N SER A 8 10.31 8.66 -12.52
CA SER A 8 11.48 7.83 -12.24
C SER A 8 11.70 7.66 -10.73
N LEU A 9 12.08 6.45 -10.32
CA LEU A 9 12.52 6.12 -8.97
C LEU A 9 14.01 5.73 -8.94
N ALA A 10 14.77 6.10 -10.00
CA ALA A 10 16.20 5.84 -10.07
C ALA A 10 16.93 6.41 -8.85
N GLY A 11 17.76 5.59 -8.22
CA GLY A 11 18.51 5.95 -7.01
C GLY A 11 17.68 5.95 -5.70
N LYS A 12 16.37 5.75 -5.74
CA LYS A 12 15.51 5.64 -4.55
C LYS A 12 15.49 4.20 -4.03
N THR A 13 15.44 4.04 -2.71
CA THR A 13 15.15 2.77 -2.04
C THR A 13 13.67 2.74 -1.65
N VAL A 14 12.93 1.75 -2.14
CA VAL A 14 11.48 1.60 -1.92
C VAL A 14 11.21 0.36 -1.10
N LEU A 15 10.66 0.50 0.09
CA LEU A 15 10.19 -0.62 0.91
C LEU A 15 8.69 -0.85 0.69
N VAL A 16 8.32 -2.09 0.39
CA VAL A 16 6.93 -2.51 0.19
C VAL A 16 6.56 -3.55 1.24
N SER A 17 5.65 -3.20 2.15
CA SER A 17 5.08 -4.17 3.08
C SER A 17 3.96 -4.98 2.41
N GLY A 18 3.86 -6.28 2.74
CA GLY A 18 2.87 -7.16 2.11
C GLY A 18 3.16 -7.44 0.63
N ALA A 19 4.45 -7.51 0.27
CA ALA A 19 4.92 -7.68 -1.11
C ALA A 19 4.80 -9.12 -1.65
N SER A 20 4.25 -10.07 -0.88
CA SER A 20 4.23 -11.49 -1.27
C SER A 20 3.14 -11.86 -2.29
N SER A 21 2.15 -11.00 -2.54
CA SER A 21 1.05 -11.24 -3.50
C SER A 21 0.28 -9.95 -3.82
N GLY A 22 -0.67 -10.05 -4.74
CA GLY A 22 -1.66 -9.01 -5.04
C GLY A 22 -1.07 -7.65 -5.38
N ILE A 23 -1.66 -6.59 -4.82
CA ILE A 23 -1.27 -5.19 -5.06
C ILE A 23 0.18 -4.94 -4.70
N GLY A 24 0.63 -5.43 -3.54
CA GLY A 24 2.01 -5.22 -3.07
C GLY A 24 3.05 -5.79 -4.01
N ALA A 25 2.91 -7.04 -4.43
CA ALA A 25 3.82 -7.68 -5.39
C ALA A 25 3.81 -6.97 -6.74
N HIS A 26 2.62 -6.54 -7.20
CA HIS A 26 2.49 -5.84 -8.47
C HIS A 26 3.18 -4.47 -8.46
N LEU A 27 2.96 -3.68 -7.40
CA LEU A 27 3.56 -2.35 -7.27
C LEU A 27 5.07 -2.41 -6.96
N ALA A 28 5.53 -3.47 -6.28
CA ALA A 28 6.97 -3.71 -6.11
C ALA A 28 7.68 -3.92 -7.46
N ARG A 29 7.08 -4.72 -8.37
CA ARG A 29 7.60 -4.86 -9.75
C ARG A 29 7.57 -3.53 -10.50
N ALA A 30 6.53 -2.73 -10.33
CA ALA A 30 6.44 -1.40 -10.95
C ALA A 30 7.54 -0.47 -10.43
N ALA A 31 7.84 -0.47 -9.13
CA ALA A 31 8.95 0.28 -8.55
C ALA A 31 10.29 -0.13 -9.14
N GLY A 32 10.54 -1.45 -9.26
CA GLY A 32 11.76 -1.97 -9.89
C GLY A 32 11.92 -1.50 -11.34
N ARG A 33 10.85 -1.59 -12.15
CA ARG A 33 10.87 -1.08 -13.55
C ARG A 33 11.08 0.44 -13.63
N ALA A 34 10.67 1.19 -12.61
CA ALA A 34 10.91 2.62 -12.51
C ALA A 34 12.34 2.98 -12.03
N GLY A 35 13.21 1.98 -11.79
CA GLY A 35 14.61 2.14 -11.42
C GLY A 35 14.89 2.13 -9.91
N ALA A 36 13.92 1.78 -9.07
CA ALA A 36 14.12 1.69 -7.64
C ALA A 36 14.94 0.46 -7.22
N ARG A 37 15.66 0.59 -6.10
CA ARG A 37 16.12 -0.54 -5.29
C ARG A 37 14.95 -0.96 -4.40
N VAL A 38 14.40 -2.17 -4.60
CA VAL A 38 13.15 -2.59 -3.97
C VAL A 38 13.42 -3.51 -2.78
N VAL A 39 12.89 -3.16 -1.62
CA VAL A 39 12.88 -4.00 -0.41
C VAL A 39 11.49 -4.62 -0.29
N LEU A 40 11.43 -5.94 -0.40
CA LEU A 40 10.22 -6.73 -0.38
C LEU A 40 10.01 -7.30 1.03
N GLY A 41 9.03 -6.80 1.76
CA GLY A 41 8.72 -7.22 3.12
C GLY A 41 7.40 -7.98 3.23
N ALA A 42 7.42 -9.17 3.83
CA ALA A 42 6.24 -9.93 4.23
C ALA A 42 6.61 -11.07 5.20
N ARG A 43 5.59 -11.69 5.82
CA ARG A 43 5.75 -12.88 6.66
C ARG A 43 6.08 -14.14 5.83
N ARG A 44 5.52 -14.26 4.62
CA ARG A 44 5.73 -15.39 3.70
C ARG A 44 6.96 -15.13 2.82
N VAL A 45 8.16 -15.31 3.43
CA VAL A 45 9.45 -14.99 2.79
C VAL A 45 9.68 -15.79 1.50
N GLU A 46 9.27 -17.04 1.46
CA GLU A 46 9.39 -17.92 0.29
C GLU A 46 8.70 -17.36 -0.96
N ARG A 47 7.55 -16.68 -0.80
CA ARG A 47 6.84 -16.03 -1.90
C ARG A 47 7.52 -14.76 -2.39
N LEU A 48 8.27 -14.09 -1.52
CA LEU A 48 9.01 -12.87 -1.88
C LEU A 48 10.17 -13.19 -2.83
N GLN A 49 10.76 -14.38 -2.74
CA GLN A 49 11.87 -14.78 -3.61
C GLN A 49 11.46 -14.78 -5.09
N ALA A 50 10.27 -15.28 -5.40
CA ALA A 50 9.76 -15.26 -6.79
C ALA A 50 9.60 -13.82 -7.31
N VAL A 51 9.04 -12.91 -6.49
CA VAL A 51 8.89 -11.50 -6.87
C VAL A 51 10.26 -10.81 -7.03
N ALA A 52 11.21 -11.11 -6.13
CA ALA A 52 12.57 -10.57 -6.20
C ALA A 52 13.29 -11.02 -7.48
N GLU A 53 13.14 -12.31 -7.82
CA GLU A 53 13.77 -12.87 -9.03
C GLU A 53 13.22 -12.21 -10.30
N GLU A 54 11.91 -12.03 -10.42
CA GLU A 54 11.30 -11.33 -11.54
C GLU A 54 11.80 -9.88 -11.68
N ILE A 55 12.00 -9.17 -10.55
CA ILE A 55 12.56 -7.80 -10.55
C ILE A 55 14.00 -7.82 -11.05
N ARG A 56 14.82 -8.79 -10.59
CA ARG A 56 16.23 -8.93 -11.01
C ARG A 56 16.36 -9.31 -12.48
N GLN A 57 15.53 -10.23 -12.96
CA GLN A 57 15.48 -10.63 -14.37
C GLN A 57 15.09 -9.46 -15.29
N ALA A 58 14.29 -8.53 -14.78
CA ALA A 58 13.98 -7.28 -15.48
C ALA A 58 15.08 -6.21 -15.37
N GLY A 59 16.26 -6.53 -14.80
CA GLY A 59 17.39 -5.61 -14.64
C GLY A 59 17.32 -4.73 -13.39
N GLY A 60 16.35 -4.94 -12.49
CA GLY A 60 16.20 -4.19 -11.24
C GLY A 60 16.97 -4.80 -10.07
N SER A 61 16.94 -4.12 -8.93
CA SER A 61 17.55 -4.57 -7.67
C SER A 61 16.45 -4.88 -6.65
N ALA A 62 16.50 -6.05 -6.02
CA ALA A 62 15.53 -6.47 -5.02
C ALA A 62 16.21 -7.14 -3.82
N LEU A 63 15.76 -6.78 -2.62
CA LEU A 63 16.12 -7.38 -1.33
C LEU A 63 14.86 -7.96 -0.69
N VAL A 64 14.95 -9.17 -0.17
CA VAL A 64 13.87 -9.82 0.57
C VAL A 64 14.14 -9.72 2.07
N VAL A 65 13.13 -9.29 2.84
CA VAL A 65 13.18 -9.20 4.29
C VAL A 65 11.93 -9.83 4.94
N ALA A 66 12.11 -10.54 6.05
CA ALA A 66 10.98 -10.93 6.87
C ALA A 66 10.37 -9.65 7.49
N LEU A 67 9.06 -9.49 7.41
CA LEU A 67 8.37 -8.34 7.95
C LEU A 67 6.97 -8.72 8.44
N ASP A 68 6.79 -8.70 9.74
CA ASP A 68 5.47 -8.69 10.37
C ASP A 68 5.17 -7.27 10.87
N VAL A 69 4.18 -6.62 10.25
CA VAL A 69 3.80 -5.23 10.60
C VAL A 69 3.13 -5.14 11.97
N THR A 70 2.70 -6.27 12.55
CA THR A 70 2.12 -6.32 13.90
C THR A 70 3.18 -6.34 14.98
N ASP A 71 4.43 -6.62 14.64
CA ASP A 71 5.58 -6.69 15.53
C ASP A 71 6.56 -5.54 15.27
N ARG A 72 6.85 -4.76 16.33
CA ARG A 72 7.76 -3.61 16.24
C ARG A 72 9.20 -4.03 15.95
N ASP A 73 9.68 -5.09 16.59
CA ASP A 73 11.07 -5.54 16.43
C ASP A 73 11.29 -6.09 15.02
N SER A 74 10.29 -6.78 14.47
CA SER A 74 10.30 -7.21 13.07
C SER A 74 10.36 -6.02 12.09
N VAL A 75 9.62 -4.94 12.37
CA VAL A 75 9.66 -3.71 11.55
C VAL A 75 11.05 -3.07 11.63
N GLU A 76 11.61 -2.87 12.82
CA GLU A 76 12.94 -2.24 12.98
C GLU A 76 14.02 -3.09 12.29
N ALA A 77 14.04 -4.41 12.48
CA ALA A 77 15.00 -5.32 11.83
C ALA A 77 14.90 -5.29 10.30
N ALA A 78 13.69 -5.18 9.74
CA ALA A 78 13.51 -5.06 8.29
C ALA A 78 14.12 -3.75 7.74
N PHE A 79 13.95 -2.63 8.44
CA PHE A 79 14.58 -1.38 8.06
C PHE A 79 16.09 -1.42 8.22
N ASP A 80 16.63 -2.01 9.33
CA ASP A 80 18.07 -2.15 9.53
C ASP A 80 18.72 -2.93 8.39
N THR A 81 18.11 -4.05 7.98
CA THR A 81 18.56 -4.87 6.86
C THR A 81 18.51 -4.10 5.53
N ALA A 82 17.43 -3.36 5.30
CA ALA A 82 17.26 -2.53 4.10
C ALA A 82 18.34 -1.44 4.02
N GLU A 83 18.57 -0.72 5.12
CA GLU A 83 19.53 0.38 5.17
C GLU A 83 20.98 -0.09 5.11
N ALA A 84 21.31 -1.24 5.69
CA ALA A 84 22.63 -1.85 5.55
C ALA A 84 22.95 -2.25 4.10
N THR A 85 21.93 -2.59 3.29
CA THR A 85 22.10 -3.08 1.92
C THR A 85 22.00 -1.96 0.89
N PHE A 86 21.00 -1.09 1.01
CA PHE A 86 20.63 -0.11 -0.02
C PHE A 86 20.72 1.35 0.45
N GLY A 87 21.07 1.57 1.72
CA GLY A 87 21.02 2.89 2.34
C GLY A 87 19.60 3.29 2.73
N THR A 88 19.41 4.53 3.09
CA THR A 88 18.15 5.07 3.60
C THR A 88 16.95 4.68 2.72
N VAL A 89 15.88 4.21 3.35
CA VAL A 89 14.60 3.95 2.68
C VAL A 89 13.91 5.28 2.39
N ASP A 90 13.86 5.66 1.11
CA ASP A 90 13.30 6.94 0.65
C ASP A 90 11.77 6.90 0.50
N VAL A 91 11.24 5.73 0.12
CA VAL A 91 9.81 5.55 -0.15
C VAL A 91 9.30 4.31 0.57
N VAL A 92 8.17 4.43 1.24
CA VAL A 92 7.47 3.30 1.85
C VAL A 92 6.09 3.13 1.23
N LEU A 93 5.79 1.91 0.79
CA LEU A 93 4.45 1.48 0.44
C LEU A 93 3.88 0.59 1.56
N ASN A 94 3.03 1.16 2.40
CA ASN A 94 2.28 0.45 3.41
C ASN A 94 1.09 -0.28 2.76
N ASN A 95 1.33 -1.53 2.36
CA ASN A 95 0.33 -2.34 1.67
C ASN A 95 -0.09 -3.58 2.47
N ALA A 96 0.71 -4.03 3.43
CA ALA A 96 0.33 -5.17 4.27
C ALA A 96 -1.07 -5.00 4.86
N GLY A 97 -1.93 -5.99 4.66
CA GLY A 97 -3.30 -5.96 5.12
C GLY A 97 -3.98 -7.31 5.01
N ILE A 98 -5.05 -7.47 5.78
CA ILE A 98 -5.95 -8.61 5.75
C ILE A 98 -7.37 -8.10 5.48
N GLY A 99 -8.23 -8.99 4.97
CA GLY A 99 -9.64 -8.69 4.75
C GLY A 99 -10.45 -9.97 4.85
N ASN A 100 -11.44 -9.95 5.72
CA ASN A 100 -12.46 -10.98 5.84
C ASN A 100 -13.82 -10.30 6.05
N GLY A 101 -14.85 -10.87 5.45
CA GLY A 101 -16.22 -10.40 5.63
C GLY A 101 -16.85 -11.13 6.81
N GLN A 102 -17.40 -10.35 7.78
CA GLN A 102 -18.17 -10.88 8.91
C GLN A 102 -19.31 -9.91 9.23
N ARG A 103 -20.49 -10.44 9.55
CA ARG A 103 -21.62 -9.59 9.97
C ARG A 103 -21.34 -8.97 11.34
N ALA A 104 -21.85 -7.77 11.57
CA ALA A 104 -21.54 -6.99 12.78
C ALA A 104 -21.82 -7.75 14.11
N LEU A 105 -22.81 -8.62 14.13
CA LEU A 105 -23.14 -9.45 15.31
C LEU A 105 -22.23 -10.68 15.49
N GLU A 106 -21.40 -10.99 14.49
CA GLU A 106 -20.54 -12.18 14.45
C GLU A 106 -19.06 -11.84 14.62
N VAL A 107 -18.68 -10.57 14.49
CA VAL A 107 -17.29 -10.12 14.66
C VAL A 107 -16.85 -10.37 16.10
N SER A 108 -15.88 -11.28 16.28
CA SER A 108 -15.28 -11.51 17.58
C SER A 108 -14.32 -10.37 17.96
N GLU A 109 -14.02 -10.24 19.25
CA GLU A 109 -13.03 -9.27 19.70
C GLU A 109 -11.63 -9.57 19.17
N GLU A 110 -11.30 -10.84 18.96
CA GLU A 110 -10.05 -11.29 18.37
C GLU A 110 -9.96 -10.85 16.90
N ASP A 111 -11.01 -11.09 16.09
CA ASP A 111 -11.06 -10.64 14.70
C ASP A 111 -10.99 -9.12 14.58
N TRP A 112 -11.69 -8.41 15.45
CA TRP A 112 -11.63 -6.95 15.53
C TRP A 112 -10.20 -6.48 15.79
N ARG A 113 -9.56 -6.99 16.84
CA ARG A 113 -8.19 -6.63 17.21
C ARG A 113 -7.17 -7.01 16.13
N GLY A 114 -7.28 -8.21 15.57
CA GLY A 114 -6.41 -8.66 14.48
C GLY A 114 -6.50 -7.77 13.24
N MET A 115 -7.73 -7.34 12.90
CA MET A 115 -7.98 -6.41 11.79
C MET A 115 -7.31 -5.06 12.03
N LEU A 116 -7.50 -4.46 13.20
CA LEU A 116 -6.89 -3.18 13.56
C LEU A 116 -5.37 -3.30 13.67
N ALA A 117 -4.86 -4.35 14.33
CA ALA A 117 -3.43 -4.57 14.52
C ALA A 117 -2.67 -4.62 13.18
N THR A 118 -3.25 -5.27 12.16
CA THR A 118 -2.62 -5.38 10.85
C THR A 118 -2.88 -4.14 9.99
N ASN A 119 -4.15 -3.75 9.84
CA ASN A 119 -4.55 -2.78 8.80
C ASN A 119 -4.42 -1.32 9.24
N LEU A 120 -4.30 -1.03 10.54
CA LEU A 120 -4.15 0.33 11.08
C LEU A 120 -2.85 0.48 11.88
N ASP A 121 -2.66 -0.31 12.95
CA ASP A 121 -1.49 -0.20 13.82
C ASP A 121 -0.21 -0.54 13.05
N GLY A 122 -0.27 -1.55 12.16
CA GLY A 122 0.84 -1.92 11.29
C GLY A 122 1.24 -0.79 10.34
N VAL A 123 0.26 -0.10 9.74
CA VAL A 123 0.50 1.07 8.87
C VAL A 123 1.17 2.20 9.66
N TRP A 124 0.66 2.49 10.87
CA TRP A 124 1.26 3.48 11.75
C TRP A 124 2.69 3.10 12.15
N ARG A 125 2.92 1.84 12.55
CA ARG A 125 4.20 1.35 13.03
C ARG A 125 5.30 1.45 11.97
N VAL A 126 5.01 0.97 10.77
CA VAL A 126 5.93 1.05 9.62
C VAL A 126 6.16 2.52 9.20
N GLY A 127 5.09 3.31 9.12
CA GLY A 127 5.17 4.74 8.79
C GLY A 127 5.98 5.54 9.80
N GLN A 128 5.81 5.26 11.10
CA GLN A 128 6.58 5.92 12.17
C GLN A 128 8.07 5.53 12.12
N CYS A 129 8.39 4.25 11.90
CA CYS A 129 9.77 3.78 11.75
C CYS A 129 10.45 4.49 10.58
N ALA A 130 9.81 4.53 9.41
CA ALA A 130 10.31 5.24 8.23
C ALA A 130 10.55 6.73 8.51
N ALA A 131 9.55 7.42 9.08
CA ALA A 131 9.65 8.85 9.36
C ALA A 131 10.80 9.18 10.33
N ARG A 132 10.96 8.40 11.40
CA ARG A 132 12.08 8.58 12.36
C ARG A 132 13.45 8.44 11.68
N ARG A 133 13.61 7.47 10.80
CA ARG A 133 14.87 7.20 10.08
C ARG A 133 15.16 8.29 9.07
N LEU A 134 14.15 8.73 8.30
CA LEU A 134 14.30 9.86 7.37
C LEU A 134 14.68 11.16 8.09
N VAL A 135 14.01 11.48 9.20
CA VAL A 135 14.33 12.67 10.01
C VAL A 135 15.76 12.58 10.57
N LYS A 136 16.15 11.42 11.12
CA LYS A 136 17.51 11.19 11.62
C LYS A 136 18.57 11.35 10.53
N ALA A 137 18.27 10.92 9.31
CA ALA A 137 19.16 11.01 8.15
C ALA A 137 19.13 12.41 7.49
N GLY A 138 18.24 13.32 7.91
CA GLY A 138 18.04 14.63 7.27
C GLY A 138 17.59 14.52 5.80
N ARG A 139 16.80 13.48 5.46
CA ARG A 139 16.39 13.18 4.08
C ARG A 139 14.90 13.37 3.89
N PRO A 140 14.47 13.91 2.73
CA PRO A 140 13.08 13.89 2.33
C PRO A 140 12.62 12.47 2.02
N GLY A 141 11.29 12.23 2.05
CA GLY A 141 10.75 10.92 1.72
C GLY A 141 9.28 10.93 1.34
N SER A 142 8.77 9.75 0.98
CA SER A 142 7.36 9.54 0.67
C SER A 142 6.81 8.28 1.34
N ILE A 143 5.74 8.42 2.10
CA ILE A 143 4.99 7.32 2.71
C ILE A 143 3.65 7.22 1.99
N ILE A 144 3.36 6.04 1.43
CA ILE A 144 2.14 5.78 0.67
C ILE A 144 1.38 4.66 1.38
N ASN A 145 0.16 4.95 1.80
CA ASN A 145 -0.69 3.99 2.50
C ASN A 145 -1.73 3.41 1.54
N ILE A 146 -1.84 2.09 1.48
CA ILE A 146 -2.97 1.44 0.80
C ILE A 146 -4.17 1.44 1.76
N ALA A 147 -5.05 2.42 1.55
CA ALA A 147 -6.36 2.49 2.19
C ALA A 147 -7.37 1.55 1.51
N SER A 148 -8.58 2.00 1.30
CA SER A 148 -9.64 1.35 0.53
C SER A 148 -10.75 2.37 0.27
N ILE A 149 -11.56 2.18 -0.75
CA ILE A 149 -12.85 2.90 -0.85
C ILE A 149 -13.71 2.64 0.38
N LEU A 150 -13.58 1.48 1.04
CA LEU A 150 -14.26 1.18 2.30
C LEU A 150 -13.72 1.94 3.52
N GLY A 151 -12.69 2.75 3.34
CA GLY A 151 -12.30 3.81 4.29
C GLY A 151 -12.97 5.16 4.02
N LEU A 152 -13.68 5.30 2.90
CA LEU A 152 -14.37 6.51 2.44
C LEU A 152 -15.88 6.33 2.35
N ARG A 153 -16.34 5.10 2.18
CA ARG A 153 -17.73 4.65 2.27
C ARG A 153 -17.78 3.32 3.03
N VAL A 154 -18.93 2.72 3.18
CA VAL A 154 -19.10 1.49 3.97
C VAL A 154 -19.60 0.33 3.11
N GLY A 155 -19.32 -0.90 3.55
CA GLY A 155 -19.84 -2.13 2.97
C GLY A 155 -20.42 -3.03 4.05
N THR A 156 -21.53 -3.69 3.75
CA THR A 156 -22.17 -4.65 4.67
C THR A 156 -21.22 -5.81 4.96
N GLY A 157 -21.06 -6.18 6.21
CA GLY A 157 -20.19 -7.28 6.62
C GLY A 157 -18.71 -6.93 6.72
N TYR A 158 -18.35 -5.64 6.73
CA TYR A 158 -16.95 -5.18 6.79
C TYR A 158 -16.71 -4.11 7.85
N SER A 159 -17.46 -4.09 8.95
CA SER A 159 -17.38 -3.02 9.95
C SER A 159 -15.98 -2.78 10.50
N HIS A 160 -15.26 -3.82 10.89
CA HIS A 160 -13.89 -3.76 11.41
C HIS A 160 -12.88 -3.32 10.32
N TYR A 161 -13.05 -3.80 9.09
CA TYR A 161 -12.22 -3.39 7.96
C TYR A 161 -12.45 -1.92 7.58
N CYS A 162 -13.72 -1.51 7.49
CA CYS A 162 -14.09 -0.11 7.23
C CYS A 162 -13.50 0.82 8.30
N ALA A 163 -13.62 0.46 9.57
CA ALA A 163 -13.05 1.24 10.68
C ALA A 163 -11.52 1.36 10.56
N ALA A 164 -10.83 0.25 10.30
CA ALA A 164 -9.38 0.26 10.11
C ALA A 164 -8.97 1.14 8.92
N LYS A 165 -9.62 1.00 7.76
CA LYS A 165 -9.28 1.76 6.55
C LYS A 165 -9.68 3.23 6.63
N ALA A 166 -10.76 3.59 7.34
CA ALA A 166 -11.07 4.97 7.69
C ALA A 166 -10.01 5.57 8.62
N GLY A 167 -9.54 4.78 9.59
CA GLY A 167 -8.40 5.14 10.44
C GLY A 167 -7.15 5.44 9.62
N VAL A 168 -6.81 4.63 8.61
CA VAL A 168 -5.67 4.87 7.70
C VAL A 168 -5.83 6.17 6.91
N VAL A 169 -7.05 6.47 6.43
CA VAL A 169 -7.33 7.74 5.73
C VAL A 169 -7.05 8.93 6.66
N GLN A 170 -7.52 8.89 7.89
CA GLN A 170 -7.31 9.99 8.83
C GLN A 170 -5.86 10.06 9.32
N LEU A 171 -5.23 8.91 9.59
CA LEU A 171 -3.81 8.82 9.94
C LEU A 171 -2.91 9.41 8.84
N THR A 172 -3.22 9.16 7.57
CA THR A 172 -2.51 9.75 6.43
C THR A 172 -2.50 11.27 6.49
N LYS A 173 -3.66 11.89 6.75
CA LYS A 173 -3.78 13.35 6.84
C LYS A 173 -3.02 13.93 8.04
N SER A 174 -3.12 13.26 9.19
CA SER A 174 -2.43 13.69 10.42
C SER A 174 -0.91 13.63 10.23
N LEU A 175 -0.38 12.51 9.76
CA LEU A 175 1.05 12.36 9.50
C LEU A 175 1.55 13.31 8.41
N ALA A 176 0.74 13.57 7.37
CA ALA A 176 1.08 14.55 6.34
C ALA A 176 1.31 15.95 6.92
N LEU A 177 0.42 16.38 7.80
CA LEU A 177 0.54 17.68 8.48
C LEU A 177 1.80 17.76 9.37
N GLU A 178 2.03 16.73 10.19
CA GLU A 178 3.12 16.71 11.15
C GLU A 178 4.50 16.58 10.49
N LEU A 179 4.59 15.81 9.40
CA LEU A 179 5.86 15.45 8.76
C LEU A 179 6.26 16.39 7.61
N ALA A 180 5.36 17.28 7.16
CA ALA A 180 5.63 18.21 6.05
C ALA A 180 6.87 19.08 6.30
N ARG A 181 7.09 19.56 7.54
CA ARG A 181 8.26 20.34 7.93
C ARG A 181 9.61 19.62 7.73
N TYR A 182 9.58 18.29 7.66
CA TYR A 182 10.75 17.44 7.39
C TYR A 182 10.84 17.03 5.92
N GLN A 183 10.00 17.61 5.04
CA GLN A 183 9.90 17.24 3.63
C GLN A 183 9.52 15.75 3.41
N ILE A 184 8.81 15.15 4.35
CA ILE A 184 8.26 13.80 4.24
C ILE A 184 6.80 13.92 3.87
N ARG A 185 6.45 13.43 2.68
CA ARG A 185 5.07 13.41 2.17
C ARG A 185 4.37 12.14 2.62
N VAL A 186 3.11 12.24 3.00
CA VAL A 186 2.29 11.10 3.38
C VAL A 186 0.97 11.16 2.61
N ASN A 187 0.70 10.15 1.79
CA ASN A 187 -0.50 10.08 0.95
C ASN A 187 -1.11 8.68 1.02
N ALA A 188 -2.32 8.52 0.51
CA ALA A 188 -2.97 7.23 0.41
C ALA A 188 -3.51 6.98 -1.01
N ILE A 189 -3.53 5.72 -1.39
CA ILE A 189 -4.35 5.19 -2.49
C ILE A 189 -5.52 4.45 -1.86
N ALA A 190 -6.72 4.71 -2.33
CA ALA A 190 -7.95 4.02 -1.92
C ALA A 190 -8.46 3.18 -3.10
N PRO A 191 -8.02 1.92 -3.25
CA PRO A 191 -8.47 1.06 -4.32
C PRO A 191 -9.95 0.69 -4.16
N GLY A 192 -10.64 0.59 -5.29
CA GLY A 192 -11.92 -0.11 -5.40
C GLY A 192 -11.72 -1.63 -5.47
N TYR A 193 -12.44 -2.26 -6.37
CA TYR A 193 -12.38 -3.71 -6.56
C TYR A 193 -11.35 -4.10 -7.62
N PHE A 194 -10.30 -4.79 -7.16
CA PHE A 194 -9.24 -5.39 -7.97
C PHE A 194 -9.18 -6.87 -7.65
N LYS A 195 -9.05 -7.72 -8.67
CA LYS A 195 -8.89 -9.16 -8.44
C LYS A 195 -7.54 -9.46 -7.80
N THR A 196 -7.57 -10.08 -6.63
CA THR A 196 -6.40 -10.49 -5.84
C THR A 196 -6.72 -11.80 -5.12
N GLU A 197 -5.71 -12.48 -4.56
CA GLU A 197 -5.92 -13.69 -3.73
C GLU A 197 -6.93 -13.47 -2.59
N MET A 198 -7.05 -12.24 -2.08
CA MET A 198 -7.95 -11.90 -0.98
C MET A 198 -9.44 -12.04 -1.34
N ASN A 199 -9.79 -11.90 -2.62
CA ASN A 199 -11.18 -11.86 -3.11
C ASN A 199 -11.41 -12.77 -4.34
N ASP A 200 -10.49 -13.68 -4.59
CA ASP A 200 -10.46 -14.58 -5.74
C ASP A 200 -11.75 -15.42 -5.76
N GLY A 201 -12.41 -15.99 -5.72
CA GLY A 201 -13.63 -16.77 -5.72
C GLY A 201 -14.93 -15.96 -5.76
N PHE A 202 -15.01 -14.80 -5.11
CA PHE A 202 -16.24 -14.00 -5.12
C PHE A 202 -16.50 -13.36 -6.48
N PHE A 203 -15.51 -12.72 -7.07
CA PHE A 203 -15.69 -11.99 -8.33
C PHE A 203 -15.77 -12.88 -9.56
N ASP A 204 -15.43 -14.17 -9.45
CA ASP A 204 -15.64 -15.14 -10.51
C ASP A 204 -17.08 -15.74 -10.50
N SER A 205 -17.84 -15.49 -9.44
CA SER A 205 -19.24 -15.92 -9.34
C SER A 205 -20.18 -14.95 -10.05
N ASP A 206 -21.33 -15.46 -10.51
CA ASP A 206 -22.40 -14.63 -11.12
C ASP A 206 -22.84 -13.50 -10.17
N LYS A 207 -22.89 -13.76 -8.86
CA LYS A 207 -23.23 -12.75 -7.84
C LYS A 207 -22.17 -11.65 -7.77
N GLY A 208 -20.90 -12.00 -7.82
CA GLY A 208 -19.80 -11.04 -7.80
C GLY A 208 -19.79 -10.18 -9.06
N GLN A 209 -20.02 -10.78 -10.22
CA GLN A 209 -20.12 -10.05 -11.50
C GLN A 209 -21.33 -9.13 -11.54
N ALA A 210 -22.50 -9.59 -11.11
CA ALA A 210 -23.69 -8.75 -10.98
C ALA A 210 -23.42 -7.56 -10.05
N TYR A 211 -22.80 -7.81 -8.88
CA TYR A 211 -22.43 -6.78 -7.94
C TYR A 211 -21.52 -5.71 -8.57
N ILE A 212 -20.49 -6.11 -9.33
CA ILE A 212 -19.60 -5.17 -10.02
C ILE A 212 -20.35 -4.35 -11.07
N ASN A 213 -21.21 -4.99 -11.86
CA ASN A 213 -22.00 -4.31 -12.88
C ASN A 213 -22.95 -3.26 -12.29
N ASP A 214 -23.50 -3.54 -11.12
CA ASP A 214 -24.48 -2.66 -10.47
C ASP A 214 -23.80 -1.53 -9.68
N MET A 215 -22.68 -1.85 -8.99
CA MET A 215 -22.07 -0.94 -8.02
C MET A 215 -20.92 -0.11 -8.56
N VAL A 216 -20.25 -0.58 -9.61
CA VAL A 216 -19.10 0.14 -10.20
C VAL A 216 -19.51 0.82 -11.50
N PRO A 217 -19.50 2.15 -11.62
CA PRO A 217 -19.90 2.86 -12.84
C PRO A 217 -19.18 2.40 -14.12
N MET A 218 -17.90 2.02 -14.03
CA MET A 218 -17.15 1.45 -15.16
C MET A 218 -17.50 -0.02 -15.44
N ARG A 219 -18.37 -0.66 -14.63
CA ARG A 219 -18.90 -2.01 -14.80
C ARG A 219 -17.84 -3.10 -14.99
N ARG A 220 -16.69 -2.94 -14.37
CA ARG A 220 -15.60 -3.92 -14.38
C ARG A 220 -14.72 -3.81 -13.13
N LEU A 221 -13.97 -4.85 -12.88
CA LEU A 221 -12.84 -4.79 -11.95
C LEU A 221 -11.72 -3.92 -12.51
N GLY A 222 -10.95 -3.31 -11.62
CA GLY A 222 -9.67 -2.69 -11.97
C GLY A 222 -8.61 -3.73 -12.27
N ASN A 223 -7.73 -3.43 -13.23
CA ASN A 223 -6.50 -4.17 -13.46
C ASN A 223 -5.39 -3.62 -12.55
N LEU A 224 -4.54 -4.47 -11.99
CA LEU A 224 -3.46 -4.03 -11.10
C LEU A 224 -2.54 -3.00 -11.75
N GLN A 225 -2.38 -3.02 -13.08
CA GLN A 225 -1.64 -2.04 -13.85
C GLN A 225 -2.18 -0.61 -13.67
N GLU A 226 -3.49 -0.46 -13.43
CA GLU A 226 -4.13 0.86 -13.27
C GLU A 226 -3.78 1.52 -11.92
N LEU A 227 -3.18 0.77 -10.98
CA LEU A 227 -2.61 1.30 -9.73
C LEU A 227 -1.18 1.81 -9.89
N GLN A 228 -0.47 1.50 -10.98
CA GLN A 228 0.93 1.89 -11.16
C GLN A 228 1.08 3.41 -11.29
N GLY A 229 0.23 4.05 -12.10
CA GLY A 229 0.27 5.51 -12.30
C GLY A 229 0.10 6.28 -10.99
N PRO A 230 -0.98 6.06 -10.22
CA PRO A 230 -1.16 6.67 -8.91
C PRO A 230 -0.02 6.38 -7.92
N PHE A 231 0.51 5.15 -7.89
CA PHE A 231 1.65 4.80 -7.05
C PHE A 231 2.91 5.58 -7.45
N LEU A 232 3.29 5.56 -8.73
CA LEU A 232 4.47 6.26 -9.22
C LEU A 232 4.34 7.78 -9.04
N LEU A 233 3.16 8.36 -9.24
CA LEU A 233 2.88 9.76 -8.95
C LEU A 233 3.22 10.09 -7.50
N LEU A 234 2.74 9.31 -6.55
CA LEU A 234 2.96 9.58 -5.12
C LEU A 234 4.39 9.23 -4.67
N ALA A 235 5.05 8.25 -5.31
CA ALA A 235 6.38 7.79 -4.94
C ALA A 235 7.51 8.69 -5.45
N SER A 236 7.28 9.42 -6.54
CA SER A 236 8.30 10.16 -7.29
C SER A 236 8.20 11.68 -7.16
N GLU A 237 9.05 12.38 -7.90
CA GLU A 237 9.04 13.85 -7.99
C GLU A 237 7.79 14.40 -8.72
N ALA A 238 7.08 13.57 -9.48
CA ALA A 238 5.81 13.95 -10.11
C ALA A 238 4.76 14.38 -9.07
N GLY A 239 4.81 13.82 -7.86
CA GLY A 239 3.94 14.18 -6.74
C GLY A 239 4.61 15.04 -5.67
N ALA A 240 5.69 15.77 -5.97
CA ALA A 240 6.50 16.49 -4.99
C ALA A 240 5.70 17.48 -4.11
N PHE A 241 4.61 18.05 -4.63
CA PHE A 241 3.75 18.97 -3.86
C PHE A 241 2.46 18.32 -3.33
N MET A 242 2.40 16.97 -3.33
CA MET A 242 1.25 16.21 -2.84
C MET A 242 1.55 15.61 -1.45
N THR A 243 0.82 16.05 -0.42
CA THR A 243 0.81 15.43 0.90
C THR A 243 -0.59 15.52 1.50
N GLY A 244 -1.03 14.49 2.23
CA GLY A 244 -2.39 14.36 2.78
C GLY A 244 -3.46 13.95 1.79
N ALA A 245 -3.11 13.70 0.53
CA ALA A 245 -4.04 13.29 -0.51
C ALA A 245 -4.48 11.83 -0.33
N VAL A 246 -5.74 11.55 -0.70
CA VAL A 246 -6.31 10.20 -0.78
C VAL A 246 -6.84 10.02 -2.20
N LEU A 247 -6.15 9.23 -2.99
CA LEU A 247 -6.50 8.98 -4.38
C LEU A 247 -7.40 7.74 -4.50
N ALA A 248 -8.68 7.93 -4.79
CA ALA A 248 -9.57 6.84 -5.14
C ALA A 248 -9.22 6.32 -6.55
N VAL A 249 -9.06 4.99 -6.67
CA VAL A 249 -8.85 4.29 -7.94
C VAL A 249 -9.86 3.14 -7.97
N ASP A 250 -11.09 3.41 -8.41
CA ASP A 250 -12.23 2.56 -8.09
C ASP A 250 -13.30 2.44 -9.19
N GLY A 251 -13.01 2.96 -10.38
CA GLY A 251 -13.96 2.94 -11.49
C GLY A 251 -15.23 3.77 -11.24
N GLY A 252 -15.16 4.75 -10.32
CA GLY A 252 -16.27 5.63 -9.95
C GLY A 252 -17.15 5.09 -8.81
N HIS A 253 -16.80 3.96 -8.19
CA HIS A 253 -17.62 3.36 -7.15
C HIS A 253 -17.87 4.31 -5.97
N LEU A 254 -16.88 5.11 -5.57
CA LEU A 254 -17.02 6.07 -4.46
C LEU A 254 -18.12 7.10 -4.68
N VAL A 255 -18.33 7.51 -5.93
CA VAL A 255 -19.28 8.56 -6.33
C VAL A 255 -20.53 8.02 -7.05
N SER A 256 -20.71 6.69 -7.08
CA SER A 256 -21.92 6.10 -7.64
C SER A 256 -23.15 6.56 -6.85
N SER A 257 -24.23 6.87 -7.57
CA SER A 257 -25.54 7.15 -6.96
C SER A 257 -26.04 5.94 -6.16
N LEU A 258 -26.88 6.23 -5.18
CA LEU A 258 -27.63 5.21 -4.43
C LEU A 258 -28.64 4.51 -5.34
#